data_e6356be3384b541114da49dbb45dce37
#
_entry.id   e6356be3384b541114da49dbb45dce37
#
_cell.length_a   1.000
_cell.length_b   1.000
_cell.length_c   1.000
_cell.angle_alpha   90.00
_cell.angle_beta   90.00
_cell.angle_gamma   90.00
#
_symmetry.space_group_name_H-M   'P 1'
#
loop_
_entity.id
_entity.type
_entity.pdbx_description
1 polymer ?
#
loop_
_entity_poly.entity_id
_entity_poly.type
_entity_poly.pdbx_seq_one_letter_code
_entity_poly.pdbx_strand_id
1 'polypeptide(L)'
;TVTILSRIKKLEEEKIIKGYSARLNHELLGFDITAIIEIKTNKGKMLDIENEIAKNDSVIAVYDITGDADMVIIAKFKTRELLSEFIKKISAISNVENTLTHLVLNTIKEDNRLIE
;
A
#
# COMPACT_ATOMS: atom_id res chain seq x y z
N THR A 1 -10.76 15.21 -31.37
CA THR A 1 -9.84 15.76 -30.33
C THR A 1 -10.60 16.51 -29.24
N VAL A 2 -11.46 17.45 -29.62
CA VAL A 2 -12.29 18.17 -28.63
C VAL A 2 -13.16 17.19 -27.86
N THR A 3 -13.74 16.21 -28.54
CA THR A 3 -14.56 15.18 -27.91
C THR A 3 -13.76 14.34 -26.90
N ILE A 4 -12.51 13.99 -27.23
CA ILE A 4 -11.63 13.23 -26.33
C ILE A 4 -11.28 14.06 -25.09
N LEU A 5 -10.91 15.33 -25.29
CA LEU A 5 -10.60 16.23 -24.18
C LEU A 5 -11.81 16.43 -23.27
N SER A 6 -13.01 16.57 -23.84
CA SER A 6 -14.24 16.71 -23.08
C SER A 6 -14.53 15.47 -22.23
N ARG A 7 -14.28 14.27 -22.75
CA ARG A 7 -14.45 13.01 -22.02
C ARG A 7 -13.47 12.90 -20.86
N ILE A 8 -12.20 13.24 -21.09
CA ILE A 8 -11.18 13.23 -20.02
C ILE A 8 -11.57 14.19 -18.92
N LYS A 9 -11.96 15.40 -19.27
CA LYS A 9 -12.39 16.41 -18.30
C LYS A 9 -13.58 15.93 -17.48
N LYS A 10 -14.56 15.30 -18.11
CA LYS A 10 -15.71 14.73 -17.42
C LYS A 10 -15.30 13.64 -16.41
N LEU A 11 -14.37 12.76 -16.80
CA LEU A 11 -13.86 11.71 -15.91
C LEU A 11 -13.11 12.30 -14.73
N GLU A 12 -12.39 13.40 -14.90
CA GLU A 12 -11.73 14.11 -13.82
C GLU A 12 -12.74 14.76 -12.87
N GLU A 13 -13.75 15.43 -13.42
CA GLU A 13 -14.81 16.07 -12.63
C GLU A 13 -15.61 15.06 -11.81
N GLU A 14 -15.86 13.89 -12.36
CA GLU A 14 -16.54 12.79 -11.66
C GLU A 14 -15.60 12.01 -10.72
N LYS A 15 -14.33 12.39 -10.65
CA LYS A 15 -13.29 11.75 -9.85
C LYS A 15 -13.02 10.29 -10.23
N ILE A 16 -13.39 9.91 -11.43
CA ILE A 16 -13.02 8.62 -12.00
C ILE A 16 -11.52 8.62 -12.30
N ILE A 17 -11.00 9.72 -12.84
CA ILE A 17 -9.57 9.97 -12.91
C ILE A 17 -9.17 10.78 -11.69
N LYS A 18 -8.45 10.16 -10.77
CA LYS A 18 -8.01 10.80 -9.52
C LYS A 18 -6.79 11.68 -9.71
N GLY A 19 -6.03 11.42 -10.74
CA GLY A 19 -4.79 12.15 -11.01
C GLY A 19 -3.98 11.46 -12.07
N TYR A 20 -2.77 11.97 -12.29
CA TYR A 20 -1.83 11.44 -13.28
C TYR A 20 -0.50 11.19 -12.60
N SER A 21 0.11 10.07 -12.91
CA SER A 21 1.44 9.74 -12.42
C SER A 21 2.14 8.82 -13.41
N ALA A 22 3.45 8.76 -13.30
CA ALA A 22 4.23 7.80 -14.07
C ALA A 22 4.15 6.42 -13.42
N ARG A 23 4.13 5.40 -14.24
CA ARG A 23 4.33 4.03 -13.78
C ARG A 23 5.84 3.80 -13.69
N LEU A 24 6.31 3.48 -12.50
CA LEU A 24 7.73 3.29 -12.24
C LEU A 24 8.05 1.80 -12.07
N ASN A 25 9.20 1.40 -12.56
CA ASN A 25 9.77 0.10 -12.24
C ASN A 25 10.55 0.24 -10.93
N HIS A 26 9.94 -0.13 -9.83
CA HIS A 26 10.51 0.04 -8.50
C HIS A 26 11.79 -0.77 -8.29
N GLU A 27 11.91 -1.93 -8.93
CA GLU A 27 13.13 -2.75 -8.84
C GLU A 27 14.32 -2.02 -9.45
N LEU A 28 14.14 -1.38 -10.61
CA LEU A 28 15.19 -0.59 -11.25
C LEU A 28 15.58 0.64 -10.43
N LEU A 29 14.71 1.11 -9.56
CA LEU A 29 14.98 2.19 -8.63
C LEU A 29 15.61 1.71 -7.32
N GLY A 30 15.84 0.42 -7.19
CA GLY A 30 16.47 -0.18 -6.02
C GLY A 30 15.53 -0.67 -4.94
N PHE A 31 14.22 -0.66 -5.18
CA PHE A 31 13.24 -1.22 -4.26
C PHE A 31 13.12 -2.73 -4.49
N ASP A 32 14.08 -3.47 -3.98
CA ASP A 32 14.19 -4.91 -4.24
C ASP A 32 13.33 -5.76 -3.31
N ILE A 33 12.81 -5.18 -2.24
CA ILE A 33 12.06 -5.91 -1.24
C ILE A 33 10.61 -5.44 -1.24
N THR A 34 9.71 -6.36 -1.54
CA THR A 34 8.27 -6.15 -1.40
C THR A 34 7.77 -7.01 -0.26
N ALA A 35 7.06 -6.42 0.68
CA ALA A 35 6.49 -7.11 1.82
C ALA A 35 4.99 -6.96 1.85
N ILE A 36 4.32 -8.03 2.24
CA ILE A 36 2.89 -8.04 2.54
C ILE A 36 2.80 -8.33 4.04
N ILE A 37 2.31 -7.37 4.80
CA ILE A 37 2.30 -7.42 6.26
C ILE A 37 0.87 -7.48 6.75
N GLU A 38 0.51 -8.58 7.39
CA GLU A 38 -0.79 -8.72 8.05
C GLU A 38 -0.67 -8.22 9.47
N ILE A 39 -1.66 -7.45 9.90
CA ILE A 39 -1.70 -6.88 11.25
C ILE A 39 -2.98 -7.31 11.92
N LYS A 40 -2.84 -7.83 13.15
CA LYS A 40 -3.94 -8.07 14.05
C LYS A 40 -3.94 -7.00 15.12
N THR A 41 -5.09 -6.37 15.33
CA THR A 41 -5.22 -5.26 16.27
C THR A 41 -6.14 -5.62 17.41
N ASN A 42 -5.95 -4.94 18.54
CA ASN A 42 -6.96 -4.87 19.58
C ASN A 42 -8.04 -3.90 19.11
N LYS A 43 -9.27 -4.28 19.23
CA LYS A 43 -10.42 -3.53 18.71
C LYS A 43 -10.49 -2.12 19.27
N GLY A 44 -10.80 -1.15 18.42
CA GLY A 44 -11.23 0.18 18.80
C GLY A 44 -10.52 1.36 18.15
N LYS A 45 -9.23 1.27 17.76
CA LYS A 45 -8.50 2.40 17.17
C LYS A 45 -7.80 2.03 15.86
N MET A 46 -8.42 1.20 15.05
CA MET A 46 -7.85 0.79 13.76
C MET A 46 -7.59 1.97 12.85
N LEU A 47 -8.51 2.93 12.79
CA LEU A 47 -8.37 4.08 11.90
C LEU A 47 -7.14 4.92 12.21
N ASP A 48 -6.81 5.12 13.49
CA ASP A 48 -5.63 5.86 13.89
C ASP A 48 -4.34 5.14 13.46
N ILE A 49 -4.33 3.82 13.62
CA ILE A 49 -3.21 2.97 13.20
C ILE A 49 -3.05 3.05 11.68
N GLU A 50 -4.13 2.89 10.94
CA GLU A 50 -4.13 2.94 9.48
C GLU A 50 -3.62 4.28 8.95
N ASN A 51 -4.10 5.38 9.52
CA ASN A 51 -3.67 6.71 9.11
C ASN A 51 -2.18 6.94 9.36
N GLU A 52 -1.66 6.45 10.48
CA GLU A 52 -0.24 6.57 10.80
C GLU A 52 0.63 5.76 9.85
N ILE A 53 0.23 4.53 9.56
CA ILE A 53 0.93 3.66 8.63
C ILE A 53 0.89 4.24 7.21
N ALA A 54 -0.25 4.74 6.79
CA ALA A 54 -0.42 5.29 5.44
C ALA A 54 0.45 6.53 5.16
N LYS A 55 0.95 7.20 6.19
CA LYS A 55 1.88 8.33 6.03
C LYS A 55 3.29 7.92 5.64
N ASN A 56 3.63 6.65 5.77
CA ASN A 56 4.97 6.16 5.43
C ASN A 56 5.10 6.02 3.91
N ASP A 57 6.14 6.63 3.34
CA ASP A 57 6.36 6.65 1.90
C ASP A 57 6.66 5.27 1.30
N SER A 58 7.12 4.33 2.10
CA SER A 58 7.35 2.95 1.66
C SER A 58 6.07 2.15 1.49
N VAL A 59 4.97 2.65 2.04
CA VAL A 59 3.67 1.97 1.98
C VAL A 59 2.96 2.30 0.68
N ILE A 60 2.61 1.25 -0.07
CA ILE A 60 1.86 1.39 -1.32
C ILE A 60 0.36 1.33 -1.07
N ALA A 61 -0.05 0.45 -0.18
CA ALA A 61 -1.47 0.20 0.07
C ALA A 61 -1.70 -0.27 1.50
N VAL A 62 -2.83 0.12 2.06
CA VAL A 62 -3.31 -0.34 3.36
C VAL A 62 -4.78 -0.71 3.17
N TYR A 63 -5.13 -1.94 3.51
CA TYR A 63 -6.50 -2.44 3.39
C TYR A 63 -7.00 -3.01 4.71
N ASP A 64 -8.25 -2.72 5.03
CA ASP A 64 -8.98 -3.51 6.01
C ASP A 64 -9.40 -4.81 5.34
N ILE A 65 -9.22 -5.92 6.01
CA ILE A 65 -9.50 -7.23 5.43
C ILE A 65 -10.37 -8.08 6.35
N THR A 66 -10.98 -9.09 5.78
CA THR A 66 -11.66 -10.14 6.53
C THR A 66 -10.68 -11.27 6.84
N GLY A 67 -11.00 -12.10 7.82
CA GLY A 67 -10.19 -13.23 8.23
C GLY A 67 -9.55 -13.03 9.60
N ASP A 68 -8.47 -13.74 9.86
CA ASP A 68 -7.79 -13.69 11.16
C ASP A 68 -7.08 -12.37 11.40
N ALA A 69 -6.51 -11.79 10.35
CA ALA A 69 -5.91 -10.46 10.43
C ALA A 69 -6.97 -9.39 10.17
N ASP A 70 -6.76 -8.21 10.71
CA ASP A 70 -7.67 -7.08 10.56
C ASP A 70 -7.27 -6.17 9.41
N MET A 71 -6.01 -6.16 9.06
CA MET A 71 -5.42 -5.22 8.13
C MET A 71 -4.28 -5.87 7.37
N VAL A 72 -4.07 -5.45 6.12
CA VAL A 72 -2.91 -5.82 5.34
C VAL A 72 -2.24 -4.58 4.75
N ILE A 73 -0.92 -4.58 4.81
CA ILE A 73 -0.10 -3.51 4.26
C ILE A 73 0.74 -4.08 3.13
N ILE A 74 0.82 -3.36 2.02
CA ILE A 74 1.77 -3.65 0.96
C ILE A 74 2.79 -2.53 0.93
N ALA A 75 4.07 -2.86 1.09
CA ALA A 75 5.14 -1.89 1.17
C ALA A 75 6.38 -2.36 0.41
N LYS A 76 7.17 -1.41 -0.07
CA LYS A 76 8.42 -1.69 -0.79
C LYS A 76 9.58 -0.99 -0.09
N PHE A 77 10.68 -1.70 0.02
CA PHE A 77 11.89 -1.22 0.71
C PHE A 77 13.13 -1.48 -0.12
N LYS A 78 14.14 -0.65 0.05
CA LYS A 78 15.43 -0.82 -0.61
C LYS A 78 16.30 -1.84 0.11
N THR A 79 16.17 -1.97 1.41
CA THR A 79 17.02 -2.86 2.23
C THR A 79 16.18 -3.61 3.26
N ARG A 80 16.73 -4.73 3.75
CA ARG A 80 16.10 -5.50 4.84
C ARG A 80 16.07 -4.71 6.13
N GLU A 81 17.08 -3.88 6.36
CA GLU A 81 17.18 -3.03 7.55
C GLU A 81 16.01 -2.05 7.61
N LEU A 82 15.66 -1.44 6.47
CA LEU A 82 14.52 -0.54 6.39
C LEU A 82 13.19 -1.25 6.64
N LEU A 83 13.04 -2.47 6.14
CA LEU A 83 11.89 -3.30 6.44
C LEU A 83 11.81 -3.61 7.93
N SER A 84 12.92 -4.02 8.53
CA SER A 84 12.98 -4.33 9.96
C SER A 84 12.62 -3.13 10.83
N GLU A 85 13.11 -1.96 10.49
CA GLU A 85 12.76 -0.71 11.18
C GLU A 85 11.27 -0.42 11.09
N PHE A 86 10.69 -0.62 9.92
CA PHE A 86 9.26 -0.42 9.71
C PHE A 86 8.43 -1.37 10.57
N ILE A 87 8.78 -2.65 10.58
CA ILE A 87 8.09 -3.66 11.39
C ILE A 87 8.19 -3.32 12.89
N LYS A 88 9.36 -2.89 13.34
CA LYS A 88 9.55 -2.47 14.73
C LYS A 88 8.65 -1.29 15.10
N LYS A 89 8.54 -0.31 14.21
CA LYS A 89 7.66 0.84 14.43
C LYS A 89 6.20 0.41 14.54
N ILE A 90 5.74 -0.45 13.65
CA ILE A 90 4.36 -0.95 13.67
C ILE A 90 4.11 -1.75 14.96
N SER A 91 5.01 -2.64 15.30
CA SER A 91 4.88 -3.49 16.47
C SER A 91 4.86 -2.69 17.78
N ALA A 92 5.45 -1.51 17.78
CA ALA A 92 5.46 -0.61 18.93
C ALA A 92 4.18 0.23 19.06
N ILE A 93 3.33 0.26 18.03
CA ILE A 93 2.06 0.99 18.09
C ILE A 93 1.14 0.31 19.10
N SER A 94 0.60 1.11 20.01
CA SER A 94 -0.42 0.64 20.96
C SER A 94 -1.60 0.06 20.17
N ASN A 95 -2.17 -1.02 20.61
CA ASN A 95 -3.28 -1.74 19.94
C ASN A 95 -2.87 -2.67 18.79
N VAL A 96 -1.61 -2.69 18.36
CA VAL A 96 -1.12 -3.74 17.47
C VAL A 96 -0.82 -4.97 18.32
N GLU A 97 -1.60 -6.01 18.09
CA GLU A 97 -1.46 -7.25 18.87
C GLU A 97 -0.40 -8.17 18.27
N ASN A 98 -0.41 -8.29 16.94
CA ASN A 98 0.50 -9.19 16.24
C ASN A 98 0.73 -8.73 14.80
N THR A 99 1.88 -9.07 14.25
CA THR A 99 2.22 -8.82 12.85
C THR A 99 2.74 -10.11 12.21
N LEU A 100 2.39 -10.32 10.96
CA LEU A 100 2.89 -11.44 10.16
C LEU A 100 3.39 -10.89 8.82
N THR A 101 4.70 -11.01 8.58
CA THR A 101 5.33 -10.46 7.40
C THR A 101 5.57 -11.56 6.36
N HIS A 102 5.11 -11.32 5.15
CA HIS A 102 5.39 -12.15 3.98
C HIS A 102 6.32 -11.39 3.05
N LEU A 103 7.43 -12.01 2.69
CA LEU A 103 8.30 -11.47 1.64
C LEU A 103 7.85 -12.01 0.29
N VAL A 104 7.70 -11.11 -0.66
CA VAL A 104 7.36 -11.49 -2.03
C VAL A 104 8.61 -12.06 -2.70
N LEU A 105 8.53 -13.29 -3.16
CA LEU A 105 9.64 -13.96 -3.85
C LEU A 105 9.73 -13.57 -5.31
N ASN A 106 8.58 -13.52 -5.97
CA ASN A 106 8.46 -13.17 -7.38
C ASN A 106 7.19 -12.37 -7.60
N THR A 107 7.28 -11.32 -8.40
CA THR A 107 6.11 -10.58 -8.83
C THR A 107 5.67 -11.13 -10.19
N ILE A 108 4.56 -11.84 -10.21
CA ILE A 108 4.01 -12.40 -11.44
C ILE A 108 3.30 -11.32 -12.24
N LYS A 109 2.55 -10.48 -11.55
CA LYS A 109 1.84 -9.36 -12.15
C LYS A 109 1.64 -8.26 -11.11
N GLU A 110 1.92 -7.05 -11.49
CA GLU A 110 1.65 -5.87 -10.67
C GLU A 110 1.22 -4.74 -11.61
N ASP A 111 -0.08 -4.61 -11.81
CA ASP A 111 -0.66 -3.64 -12.74
C ASP A 111 -1.96 -3.10 -12.15
N ASN A 112 -1.97 -1.81 -11.86
CA ASN A 112 -3.13 -1.13 -11.28
C ASN A 112 -4.15 -0.68 -12.32
N ARG A 113 -3.90 -0.95 -13.59
CA ARG A 113 -4.85 -0.62 -14.65
C ARG A 113 -5.95 -1.66 -14.69
N LEU A 114 -7.12 -1.27 -14.29
CA LEU A 114 -8.32 -2.09 -14.42
C LEU A 114 -9.19 -1.46 -15.50
N ILE A 115 -9.20 -2.06 -16.67
CA ILE A 115 -9.94 -1.58 -17.84
C ILE A 115 -10.87 -2.67 -18.32
N GLU A 116 -12.15 -2.36 -18.42
CA GLU A 116 -13.14 -3.23 -19.02
C GLU A 116 -13.28 -2.97 -20.52
#